data_d43b5900fbe69646b971db6f4f618185
#
_entry.id   d43b5900fbe69646b971db6f4f618185
#
_cell.length_a   1.000
_cell.length_b   1.000
_cell.length_c   1.000
_cell.angle_alpha   90.00
_cell.angle_beta   90.00
_cell.angle_gamma   90.00
#
_symmetry.space_group_name_H-M   'P 1'
#
loop_
_entity.id
_entity.type
_entity.pdbx_description
1 polymer ?
#
loop_
_entity_poly.entity_id
_entity_poly.type
_entity_poly.pdbx_seq_one_letter_code
_entity_poly.pdbx_strand_id
1 'polypeptide(L)'
;MLGIIAPSGPLRNTSLEEIKFNLESYGYEVKFSESCSLNYKGYLAGNDDIRARDIEDMFLDKDVDIIMCLRGGYGTTRILDKINYDIIKQNPKPFIGFSDITGLNLAFYKNCGILPYHGIMAANVGKWDKFTYKSLVNALEFKDELYLENPKEEKIYTVCEGKAEGIIMGGNLSLIIATMGTKYEIDAKD
;
A
#
# COMPACT_ATOMS: atom_id res chain seq x y z
N MET A 1 10.97 0.64 12.49
CA MET A 1 11.14 -0.53 11.56
C MET A 1 10.07 -0.48 10.46
N LEU A 2 10.44 -0.83 9.23
CA LEU A 2 9.54 -0.96 8.07
C LEU A 2 9.10 -2.41 7.90
N GLY A 3 7.81 -2.69 8.06
CA GLY A 3 7.21 -4.01 7.82
C GLY A 3 6.81 -4.18 6.36
N ILE A 4 7.28 -5.24 5.72
CA ILE A 4 6.92 -5.56 4.33
C ILE A 4 6.00 -6.77 4.31
N ILE A 5 4.85 -6.62 3.65
CA ILE A 5 3.86 -7.69 3.46
C ILE A 5 3.58 -7.92 1.98
N ALA A 6 3.17 -9.12 1.61
CA ALA A 6 2.79 -9.46 0.24
C ALA A 6 1.31 -9.89 0.16
N PRO A 7 0.35 -8.95 0.27
CA PRO A 7 -1.08 -9.31 0.31
C PRO A 7 -1.66 -9.71 -1.07
N SER A 8 -0.85 -9.62 -2.13
CA SER A 8 -1.27 -9.78 -3.52
C SER A 8 -0.40 -10.81 -4.26
N GLY A 9 0.34 -10.41 -5.28
CA GLY A 9 1.16 -11.30 -6.09
C GLY A 9 2.53 -11.61 -5.49
N PRO A 10 3.15 -12.74 -5.88
CA PRO A 10 4.46 -13.16 -5.40
C PRO A 10 5.57 -12.28 -5.96
N LEU A 11 6.71 -12.24 -5.27
CA LEU A 11 7.90 -11.54 -5.74
C LEU A 11 8.35 -12.02 -7.11
N ARG A 12 8.81 -11.11 -7.95
CA ARG A 12 9.31 -11.38 -9.32
C ARG A 12 10.48 -10.47 -9.65
N ASN A 13 11.44 -10.98 -10.42
CA ASN A 13 12.54 -10.22 -11.03
C ASN A 13 13.50 -9.50 -10.06
N THR A 14 13.48 -9.83 -8.78
CA THR A 14 14.38 -9.34 -7.74
C THR A 14 14.34 -10.31 -6.57
N SER A 15 15.18 -10.15 -5.55
CA SER A 15 15.16 -10.97 -4.33
C SER A 15 14.82 -10.16 -3.09
N LEU A 16 14.45 -10.83 -1.99
CA LEU A 16 14.20 -10.17 -0.71
C LEU A 16 15.49 -9.55 -0.15
N GLU A 17 16.63 -10.19 -0.40
CA GLU A 17 17.95 -9.70 -0.01
C GLU A 17 18.29 -8.38 -0.72
N GLU A 18 18.01 -8.30 -2.03
CA GLU A 18 18.21 -7.08 -2.80
C GLU A 18 17.29 -5.95 -2.33
N ILE A 19 16.01 -6.25 -2.09
CA ILE A 19 15.05 -5.29 -1.54
C ILE A 19 15.50 -4.80 -0.17
N LYS A 20 15.91 -5.72 0.71
CA LYS A 20 16.41 -5.39 2.04
C LYS A 20 17.62 -4.48 1.96
N PHE A 21 18.62 -4.85 1.19
CA PHE A 21 19.83 -4.06 0.99
C PHE A 21 19.52 -2.63 0.52
N ASN A 22 18.63 -2.49 -0.46
CA ASN A 22 18.23 -1.18 -0.97
C ASN A 22 17.47 -0.36 0.09
N LEU A 23 16.52 -0.94 0.82
CA LEU A 23 15.78 -0.23 1.87
C LEU A 23 16.69 0.17 3.05
N GLU A 24 17.62 -0.71 3.43
CA GLU A 24 18.62 -0.40 4.45
C GLU A 24 19.56 0.75 4.04
N SER A 25 19.85 0.90 2.73
CA SER A 25 20.61 2.04 2.22
C SER A 25 19.89 3.39 2.38
N TYR A 26 18.57 3.37 2.51
CA TYR A 26 17.76 4.53 2.88
C TYR A 26 17.59 4.72 4.39
N GLY A 27 18.22 3.86 5.21
CA GLY A 27 18.19 3.94 6.67
C GLY A 27 17.03 3.20 7.35
N TYR A 28 16.28 2.36 6.61
CA TYR A 28 15.19 1.59 7.18
C TYR A 28 15.69 0.24 7.73
N GLU A 29 15.30 -0.10 8.96
CA GLU A 29 15.29 -1.49 9.39
C GLU A 29 14.09 -2.20 8.79
N VAL A 30 14.27 -3.44 8.27
CA VAL A 30 13.25 -4.13 7.47
C VAL A 30 12.87 -5.47 8.07
N LYS A 31 11.56 -5.70 8.20
CA LYS A 31 10.96 -6.98 8.56
C LYS A 31 10.05 -7.47 7.44
N PHE A 32 10.26 -8.70 6.97
CA PHE A 32 9.37 -9.33 5.97
C PHE A 32 8.39 -10.27 6.65
N SER A 33 7.14 -10.28 6.18
CA SER A 33 6.17 -11.29 6.55
C SER A 33 6.41 -12.60 5.77
N GLU A 34 5.76 -13.68 6.21
CA GLU A 34 5.87 -15.01 5.59
C GLU A 34 5.52 -14.99 4.09
N SER A 35 4.44 -14.32 3.73
CA SER A 35 3.96 -14.24 2.34
C SER A 35 4.97 -13.65 1.37
N CYS A 36 5.91 -12.82 1.84
CA CYS A 36 6.93 -12.22 0.97
C CYS A 36 7.84 -13.26 0.27
N SER A 37 8.06 -14.42 0.91
CA SER A 37 8.87 -15.52 0.39
C SER A 37 8.06 -16.58 -0.36
N LEU A 38 6.74 -16.49 -0.37
CA LEU A 38 5.87 -17.52 -0.92
C LEU A 38 5.47 -17.24 -2.37
N ASN A 39 5.22 -18.34 -3.09
CA ASN A 39 4.70 -18.32 -4.45
C ASN A 39 3.66 -19.44 -4.62
N TYR A 40 2.40 -19.07 -4.53
CA TYR A 40 1.28 -19.98 -4.68
C TYR A 40 0.82 -19.99 -6.13
N LYS A 41 1.11 -21.09 -6.83
CA LYS A 41 0.76 -21.35 -8.25
C LYS A 41 1.23 -20.27 -9.23
N GLY A 42 2.34 -19.57 -8.93
CA GLY A 42 2.87 -18.49 -9.76
C GLY A 42 2.05 -17.20 -9.75
N TYR A 43 0.99 -17.11 -8.94
CA TYR A 43 -0.02 -16.06 -9.04
C TYR A 43 -0.22 -15.27 -7.76
N LEU A 44 -0.23 -15.90 -6.59
CA LEU A 44 -0.43 -15.29 -5.28
C LEU A 44 0.81 -15.47 -4.38
N ALA A 45 1.03 -14.54 -3.49
CA ALA A 45 2.06 -14.61 -2.47
C ALA A 45 1.58 -15.45 -1.25
N GLY A 46 1.37 -16.73 -1.45
CA GLY A 46 0.76 -17.62 -0.46
C GLY A 46 -0.75 -17.77 -0.63
N ASN A 47 -1.36 -18.62 0.20
CA ASN A 47 -2.81 -18.77 0.25
C ASN A 47 -3.49 -17.56 0.90
N ASP A 48 -4.81 -17.50 0.84
CA ASP A 48 -5.58 -16.36 1.32
C ASP A 48 -5.43 -16.17 2.85
N ASP A 49 -5.35 -17.26 3.62
CA ASP A 49 -5.26 -17.19 5.09
C ASP A 49 -3.89 -16.67 5.56
N ILE A 50 -2.80 -17.08 4.92
CA ILE A 50 -1.45 -16.57 5.21
C ILE A 50 -1.39 -15.08 4.91
N ARG A 51 -1.88 -14.63 3.75
CA ARG A 51 -1.83 -13.23 3.35
C ARG A 51 -2.67 -12.32 4.25
N ALA A 52 -3.84 -12.80 4.72
CA ALA A 52 -4.68 -12.07 5.66
C ALA A 52 -4.01 -11.98 7.04
N ARG A 53 -3.52 -13.12 7.56
CA ARG A 53 -2.81 -13.18 8.84
C ARG A 53 -1.56 -12.29 8.86
N ASP A 54 -0.77 -12.30 7.81
CA ASP A 54 0.42 -11.46 7.70
C ASP A 54 0.12 -9.95 7.82
N ILE A 55 -1.04 -9.51 7.34
CA ILE A 55 -1.51 -8.15 7.53
C ILE A 55 -1.75 -7.90 9.03
N GLU A 56 -2.55 -8.75 9.68
CA GLU A 56 -2.90 -8.62 11.09
C GLU A 56 -1.66 -8.64 11.98
N ASP A 57 -0.76 -9.61 11.78
CA ASP A 57 0.47 -9.76 12.54
C ASP A 57 1.37 -8.52 12.42
N MET A 58 1.45 -7.93 11.22
CA MET A 58 2.27 -6.74 11.01
C MET A 58 1.66 -5.49 11.67
N PHE A 59 0.33 -5.39 11.74
CA PHE A 59 -0.31 -4.32 12.51
C PHE A 59 -0.17 -4.52 14.02
N LEU A 60 -0.18 -5.75 14.53
CA LEU A 60 0.02 -6.07 15.95
C LEU A 60 1.45 -5.87 16.42
N ASP A 61 2.42 -6.01 15.54
CA ASP A 61 3.84 -5.95 15.87
C ASP A 61 4.26 -4.55 16.34
N LYS A 62 4.70 -4.45 17.59
CA LYS A 62 5.06 -3.16 18.23
C LYS A 62 6.38 -2.55 17.72
N ASP A 63 7.22 -3.36 17.07
CA ASP A 63 8.48 -2.90 16.51
C ASP A 63 8.32 -2.33 15.10
N VAL A 64 7.16 -2.56 14.48
CA VAL A 64 6.84 -2.06 13.14
C VAL A 64 6.12 -0.71 13.22
N ASP A 65 6.73 0.31 12.62
CA ASP A 65 6.20 1.68 12.59
C ASP A 65 5.38 1.97 11.32
N ILE A 66 5.78 1.39 10.18
CA ILE A 66 5.21 1.62 8.86
C ILE A 66 5.05 0.27 8.16
N ILE A 67 3.93 0.06 7.47
CA ILE A 67 3.68 -1.14 6.67
C ILE A 67 3.69 -0.76 5.19
N MET A 68 4.55 -1.42 4.41
CA MET A 68 4.62 -1.25 2.97
C MET A 68 4.34 -2.58 2.26
N CYS A 69 3.51 -2.55 1.23
CA CYS A 69 3.26 -3.72 0.41
C CYS A 69 4.48 -4.05 -0.46
N LEU A 70 4.78 -5.34 -0.61
CA LEU A 70 5.86 -5.83 -1.44
C LEU A 70 5.61 -5.44 -2.90
N ARG A 71 4.44 -5.79 -3.42
CA ARG A 71 3.98 -5.44 -4.75
C ARG A 71 2.46 -5.64 -4.90
N GLY A 72 1.90 -5.10 -5.96
CA GLY A 72 0.55 -5.41 -6.41
C GLY A 72 0.46 -6.75 -7.16
N GLY A 73 -0.54 -6.90 -7.98
CA GLY A 73 -0.81 -8.12 -8.74
C GLY A 73 -2.29 -8.41 -8.82
N TYR A 74 -2.72 -9.45 -8.11
CA TYR A 74 -4.10 -9.85 -7.92
C TYR A 74 -4.26 -10.53 -6.56
N GLY A 75 -5.43 -10.39 -5.96
CA GLY A 75 -5.81 -11.24 -4.83
C GLY A 75 -6.19 -10.51 -3.55
N THR A 76 -6.09 -9.18 -3.48
CA THR A 76 -6.51 -8.45 -2.28
C THR A 76 -8.01 -8.56 -2.03
N THR A 77 -8.85 -8.53 -3.07
CA THR A 77 -10.30 -8.71 -2.93
C THR A 77 -10.70 -10.06 -2.34
N ARG A 78 -9.86 -11.09 -2.48
CA ARG A 78 -10.10 -12.43 -1.93
C ARG A 78 -9.95 -12.51 -0.41
N ILE A 79 -9.19 -11.58 0.16
CA ILE A 79 -8.85 -11.60 1.59
C ILE A 79 -9.59 -10.54 2.41
N LEU A 80 -10.36 -9.66 1.78
CA LEU A 80 -11.09 -8.59 2.48
C LEU A 80 -12.00 -9.13 3.61
N ASP A 81 -12.71 -10.24 3.36
CA ASP A 81 -13.59 -10.86 4.36
C ASP A 81 -12.85 -11.70 5.42
N LYS A 82 -11.54 -11.90 5.26
CA LYS A 82 -10.71 -12.69 6.18
C LYS A 82 -9.95 -11.83 7.19
N ILE A 83 -9.90 -10.53 6.97
CA ILE A 83 -9.16 -9.59 7.82
C ILE A 83 -10.02 -9.18 9.01
N ASN A 84 -9.42 -9.24 10.20
CA ASN A 84 -10.00 -8.67 11.40
C ASN A 84 -9.69 -7.16 11.47
N TYR A 85 -10.63 -6.35 11.02
CA TYR A 85 -10.49 -4.89 10.98
C TYR A 85 -10.37 -4.24 12.37
N ASP A 86 -10.84 -4.89 13.44
CA ASP A 86 -10.69 -4.37 14.80
C ASP A 86 -9.23 -4.37 15.26
N ILE A 87 -8.44 -5.37 14.85
CA ILE A 87 -6.99 -5.40 15.08
C ILE A 87 -6.33 -4.17 14.46
N ILE A 88 -6.64 -3.91 13.21
CA ILE A 88 -6.07 -2.80 12.44
C ILE A 88 -6.47 -1.46 13.05
N LYS A 89 -7.75 -1.30 13.37
CA LYS A 89 -8.30 -0.09 13.98
C LYS A 89 -7.67 0.23 15.34
N GLN A 90 -7.34 -0.81 16.15
CA GLN A 90 -6.73 -0.65 17.46
C GLN A 90 -5.21 -0.45 17.41
N ASN A 91 -4.58 -0.75 16.28
CA ASN A 91 -3.13 -0.62 16.08
C ASN A 91 -2.81 0.17 14.81
N PRO A 92 -3.31 1.40 14.64
CA PRO A 92 -3.18 2.13 13.39
C PRO A 92 -1.71 2.40 13.06
N LYS A 93 -1.33 2.16 11.79
CA LYS A 93 0.00 2.44 11.24
C LYS A 93 -0.14 2.99 9.82
N PRO A 94 0.81 3.82 9.35
CA PRO A 94 0.93 4.14 7.94
C PRO A 94 0.97 2.87 7.09
N PHE A 95 0.08 2.78 6.10
CA PHE A 95 -0.04 1.64 5.21
C PHE A 95 0.13 2.11 3.76
N ILE A 96 1.08 1.51 3.02
CA ILE A 96 1.52 2.01 1.73
C ILE A 96 1.37 0.93 0.66
N GLY A 97 0.70 1.27 -0.44
CA GLY A 97 0.61 0.41 -1.61
C GLY A 97 -0.33 0.94 -2.67
N PHE A 98 -0.20 0.45 -3.88
CA PHE A 98 -1.02 0.85 -5.02
C PHE A 98 -1.41 -0.35 -5.91
N SER A 99 -2.10 -0.10 -7.02
CA SER A 99 -2.57 -1.14 -7.94
C SER A 99 -3.62 -2.05 -7.28
N ASP A 100 -3.40 -3.37 -7.22
CA ASP A 100 -4.30 -4.32 -6.55
C ASP A 100 -4.53 -3.98 -5.07
N ILE A 101 -3.58 -3.30 -4.42
CA ILE A 101 -3.69 -2.87 -3.02
C ILE A 101 -4.83 -1.86 -2.81
N THR A 102 -5.36 -1.27 -3.86
CA THR A 102 -6.55 -0.40 -3.80
C THR A 102 -7.69 -1.03 -3.01
N GLY A 103 -7.93 -2.34 -3.15
CA GLY A 103 -8.96 -3.04 -2.38
C GLY A 103 -8.76 -2.94 -0.87
N LEU A 104 -7.51 -3.08 -0.40
CA LEU A 104 -7.16 -2.91 1.01
C LEU A 104 -7.22 -1.45 1.44
N ASN A 105 -6.73 -0.53 0.61
CA ASN A 105 -6.77 0.90 0.91
C ASN A 105 -8.22 1.37 1.17
N LEU A 106 -9.15 1.02 0.30
CA LEU A 106 -10.56 1.36 0.47
C LEU A 106 -11.17 0.69 1.71
N ALA A 107 -10.87 -0.59 1.93
CA ALA A 107 -11.37 -1.33 3.08
C ALA A 107 -10.85 -0.77 4.41
N PHE A 108 -9.58 -0.39 4.51
CA PHE A 108 -8.98 0.17 5.71
C PHE A 108 -9.51 1.59 6.00
N TYR A 109 -9.65 2.42 4.97
CA TYR A 109 -10.31 3.71 5.14
C TYR A 109 -11.72 3.56 5.70
N LYS A 110 -12.54 2.72 5.07
CA LYS A 110 -13.95 2.55 5.42
C LYS A 110 -14.17 1.89 6.78
N ASN A 111 -13.42 0.84 7.11
CA ASN A 111 -13.67 0.03 8.31
C ASN A 111 -12.80 0.42 9.50
N CYS A 112 -11.63 1.01 9.28
CA CYS A 112 -10.68 1.31 10.35
C CYS A 112 -10.47 2.82 10.56
N GLY A 113 -10.88 3.67 9.61
CA GLY A 113 -10.62 5.11 9.65
C GLY A 113 -9.16 5.49 9.45
N ILE A 114 -8.34 4.57 8.90
CA ILE A 114 -6.95 4.87 8.53
C ILE A 114 -6.95 5.55 7.17
N LEU A 115 -6.00 6.47 6.96
CA LEU A 115 -5.72 7.08 5.65
C LEU A 115 -4.54 6.34 5.01
N PRO A 116 -4.75 5.37 4.11
CA PRO A 116 -3.67 4.67 3.44
C PRO A 116 -2.97 5.55 2.41
N TYR A 117 -1.70 5.29 2.18
CA TYR A 117 -0.92 5.96 1.16
C TYR A 117 -0.99 5.18 -0.16
N HIS A 118 -1.59 5.75 -1.18
CA HIS A 118 -1.51 5.22 -2.54
C HIS A 118 -0.14 5.56 -3.14
N GLY A 119 0.86 4.74 -2.84
CA GLY A 119 2.26 5.05 -3.08
C GLY A 119 3.11 3.84 -3.45
N ILE A 120 4.39 4.10 -3.65
CA ILE A 120 5.42 3.14 -4.08
C ILE A 120 5.47 1.89 -3.19
N MET A 121 5.93 0.77 -3.76
CA MET A 121 6.03 -0.52 -3.09
C MET A 121 7.46 -1.06 -3.10
N ALA A 122 7.77 -1.95 -2.16
CA ALA A 122 9.12 -2.40 -1.87
C ALA A 122 9.83 -3.08 -3.06
N ALA A 123 9.12 -3.85 -3.89
CA ALA A 123 9.73 -4.54 -5.05
C ALA A 123 10.33 -3.59 -6.10
N ASN A 124 10.00 -2.31 -6.03
CA ASN A 124 10.52 -1.30 -6.96
C ASN A 124 11.61 -0.39 -6.33
N VAL A 125 12.06 -0.68 -5.11
CA VAL A 125 13.00 0.19 -4.38
C VAL A 125 14.28 0.50 -5.15
N GLY A 126 14.84 -0.46 -5.89
CA GLY A 126 16.01 -0.25 -6.73
C GLY A 126 15.81 0.71 -7.90
N LYS A 127 14.56 1.16 -8.15
CA LYS A 127 14.19 2.12 -9.20
C LYS A 127 13.73 3.46 -8.65
N TRP A 128 13.76 3.65 -7.33
CA TRP A 128 13.37 4.91 -6.74
C TRP A 128 14.42 5.97 -7.08
N ASP A 129 13.98 7.06 -7.68
CA ASP A 129 14.78 8.25 -7.85
C ASP A 129 14.65 9.20 -6.64
N LYS A 130 15.42 10.27 -6.66
CA LYS A 130 15.41 11.27 -5.57
C LYS A 130 14.04 11.93 -5.39
N PHE A 131 13.30 12.15 -6.47
CA PHE A 131 11.97 12.77 -6.41
C PHE A 131 10.99 11.80 -5.75
N THR A 132 10.97 10.55 -6.18
CA THR A 132 10.11 9.49 -5.63
C THR A 132 10.35 9.29 -4.14
N TYR A 133 11.62 9.15 -3.72
CA TYR A 133 11.96 8.99 -2.32
C TYR A 133 11.58 10.22 -1.47
N LYS A 134 11.91 11.42 -1.95
CA LYS A 134 11.54 12.66 -1.26
C LYS A 134 10.03 12.81 -1.11
N SER A 135 9.25 12.43 -2.13
CA SER A 135 7.78 12.48 -2.08
C SER A 135 7.22 11.53 -1.03
N LEU A 136 7.79 10.31 -0.91
CA LEU A 136 7.42 9.37 0.14
C LEU A 136 7.69 9.94 1.53
N VAL A 137 8.92 10.44 1.77
CA VAL A 137 9.30 11.02 3.06
C VAL A 137 8.40 12.20 3.42
N ASN A 138 8.18 13.13 2.48
CA ASN A 138 7.29 14.26 2.70
C ASN A 138 5.87 13.82 3.07
N ALA A 139 5.34 12.78 2.41
CA ALA A 139 4.02 12.26 2.70
C ALA A 139 3.91 11.60 4.08
N LEU A 140 4.98 10.97 4.57
CA LEU A 140 5.00 10.30 5.88
C LEU A 140 5.28 11.27 7.04
N GLU A 141 6.01 12.38 6.79
CA GLU A 141 6.48 13.30 7.82
C GLU A 141 5.69 14.62 7.87
N PHE A 142 4.72 14.83 6.96
CA PHE A 142 3.96 16.09 6.96
C PHE A 142 3.16 16.27 8.27
N LYS A 143 3.05 17.52 8.72
CA LYS A 143 2.35 17.84 9.97
C LYS A 143 1.11 18.71 9.76
N ASP A 144 1.15 19.61 8.78
CA ASP A 144 0.09 20.59 8.57
C ASP A 144 -0.52 20.50 7.16
N GLU A 145 0.28 20.80 6.12
CA GLU A 145 -0.16 20.75 4.73
C GLU A 145 0.85 20.02 3.86
N LEU A 146 0.36 19.14 2.98
CA LEU A 146 1.18 18.43 1.99
C LEU A 146 0.86 18.96 0.60
N TYR A 147 1.86 19.55 -0.04
CA TYR A 147 1.77 19.95 -1.44
C TYR A 147 2.37 18.86 -2.32
N LEU A 148 1.55 18.32 -3.24
CA LEU A 148 2.03 17.41 -4.26
C LEU A 148 2.58 18.23 -5.42
N GLU A 149 3.88 18.17 -5.61
CA GLU A 149 4.57 18.81 -6.73
C GLU A 149 4.73 17.83 -7.88
N ASN A 150 4.68 18.34 -9.10
CA ASN A 150 5.02 17.54 -10.27
C ASN A 150 6.54 17.59 -10.52
N PRO A 151 7.14 16.54 -11.10
CA PRO A 151 8.53 16.60 -11.52
C PRO A 151 8.75 17.79 -12.47
N LYS A 152 9.78 18.60 -12.21
CA LYS A 152 10.04 19.84 -12.98
C LYS A 152 10.29 19.61 -14.47
N GLU A 153 10.72 18.41 -14.83
CA GLU A 153 11.10 18.00 -16.19
C GLU A 153 9.92 17.45 -17.00
N GLU A 154 8.78 17.17 -16.31
CA GLU A 154 7.59 16.60 -16.95
C GLU A 154 6.65 17.72 -17.43
N LYS A 155 6.27 17.63 -18.70
CA LYS A 155 5.26 18.54 -19.26
C LYS A 155 3.87 18.08 -18.82
N ILE A 156 3.15 18.95 -18.14
CA ILE A 156 1.79 18.73 -17.70
C ILE A 156 0.84 19.55 -18.56
N TYR A 157 -0.21 18.90 -19.06
CA TYR A 157 -1.22 19.50 -19.91
C TYR A 157 -2.55 19.49 -19.18
N THR A 158 -3.14 20.65 -18.99
CA THR A 158 -4.49 20.79 -18.47
C THR A 158 -5.49 20.50 -19.59
N VAL A 159 -6.30 19.44 -19.42
CA VAL A 159 -7.37 19.09 -20.38
C VAL A 159 -8.63 19.92 -20.10
N CYS A 160 -8.97 20.08 -18.83
CA CYS A 160 -10.09 20.88 -18.38
C CYS A 160 -9.65 21.64 -17.12
N GLU A 161 -9.82 22.96 -17.13
CA GLU A 161 -9.52 23.78 -15.97
C GLU A 161 -10.61 23.64 -14.91
N GLY A 162 -10.22 23.67 -13.65
CA GLY A 162 -11.15 23.62 -12.53
C GLY A 162 -10.43 23.61 -11.19
N LYS A 163 -11.21 23.86 -10.15
CA LYS A 163 -10.77 23.77 -8.75
C LYS A 163 -11.86 23.07 -7.96
N ALA A 164 -11.47 22.12 -7.13
CA ALA A 164 -12.37 21.41 -6.24
C ALA A 164 -11.71 21.23 -4.88
N GLU A 165 -12.54 21.04 -3.86
CA GLU A 165 -12.13 20.73 -2.50
C GLU A 165 -12.95 19.52 -2.03
N GLY A 166 -12.31 18.58 -1.33
CA GLY A 166 -12.97 17.38 -0.82
C GLY A 166 -11.98 16.30 -0.40
N ILE A 167 -12.48 15.17 0.10
CA ILE A 167 -11.67 14.02 0.45
C ILE A 167 -11.21 13.32 -0.84
N ILE A 168 -9.89 13.19 -0.99
CA ILE A 168 -9.32 12.46 -2.12
C ILE A 168 -9.51 10.96 -1.89
N MET A 169 -10.32 10.35 -2.74
CA MET A 169 -10.53 8.90 -2.76
C MET A 169 -10.26 8.36 -4.16
N GLY A 170 -9.74 7.13 -4.23
CA GLY A 170 -9.49 6.53 -5.52
C GLY A 170 -8.48 5.40 -5.50
N GLY A 171 -7.95 5.10 -6.69
CA GLY A 171 -6.98 4.04 -6.89
C GLY A 171 -7.12 3.37 -8.25
N ASN A 172 -6.84 2.09 -8.32
CA ASN A 172 -7.01 1.30 -9.53
C ASN A 172 -8.50 1.14 -9.86
N LEU A 173 -8.93 1.65 -11.02
CA LEU A 173 -10.34 1.66 -11.43
C LEU A 173 -10.97 0.26 -11.47
N SER A 174 -10.21 -0.76 -11.91
CA SER A 174 -10.72 -2.14 -11.94
C SER A 174 -11.03 -2.68 -10.54
N LEU A 175 -10.23 -2.30 -9.53
CA LEU A 175 -10.46 -2.69 -8.14
C LEU A 175 -11.63 -1.92 -7.51
N ILE A 176 -11.78 -0.64 -7.85
CA ILE A 176 -12.95 0.15 -7.45
C ILE A 176 -14.22 -0.51 -7.99
N ILE A 177 -14.25 -0.84 -9.28
CA ILE A 177 -15.40 -1.51 -9.91
C ILE A 177 -15.65 -2.89 -9.28
N ALA A 178 -14.59 -3.66 -9.01
CA ALA A 178 -14.71 -4.99 -8.41
C ALA A 178 -15.30 -4.98 -6.99
N THR A 179 -15.24 -3.85 -6.29
CA THR A 179 -15.81 -3.70 -4.95
C THR A 179 -17.18 -3.04 -4.93
N MET A 180 -17.66 -2.51 -6.05
CA MET A 180 -19.00 -1.90 -6.15
C MET A 180 -20.12 -2.90 -5.80
N GLY A 181 -21.13 -2.44 -5.09
CA GLY A 181 -22.22 -3.28 -4.59
C GLY A 181 -21.86 -4.17 -3.42
N THR A 182 -20.61 -4.13 -2.91
CA THR A 182 -20.18 -4.84 -1.72
C THR A 182 -20.07 -3.91 -0.51
N LYS A 183 -19.87 -4.47 0.69
CA LYS A 183 -19.58 -3.67 1.89
C LYS A 183 -18.25 -2.88 1.82
N TYR A 184 -17.42 -3.16 0.81
CA TYR A 184 -16.13 -2.50 0.56
C TYR A 184 -16.20 -1.44 -0.54
N GLU A 185 -17.39 -1.19 -1.08
CA GLU A 185 -17.60 -0.16 -2.09
C GLU A 185 -17.09 1.20 -1.62
N ILE A 186 -16.45 1.92 -2.53
CA ILE A 186 -16.04 3.31 -2.31
C ILE A 186 -17.28 4.18 -2.05
N ASP A 187 -17.23 5.01 -1.02
CA ASP A 187 -18.22 6.05 -0.79
C ASP A 187 -17.65 7.37 -1.29
N ALA A 188 -18.11 7.77 -2.47
CA ALA A 188 -17.68 8.99 -3.16
C ALA A 188 -18.79 10.05 -3.16
N LYS A 189 -19.69 10.01 -2.18
CA LYS A 189 -20.70 11.02 -1.98
C LYS A 189 -20.17 12.12 -1.08
N ASP A 190 -20.10 13.33 -1.62
CA ASP A 190 -19.71 14.61 -0.99
C ASP A 190 -18.22 14.81 -0.77
#